data_e97719302671f9e7a8f9854db95dc5d6
#
_entry.id   e97719302671f9e7a8f9854db95dc5d6
#
_cell.length_a   1.000
_cell.length_b   1.000
_cell.length_c   1.000
_cell.angle_alpha   90.00
_cell.angle_beta   90.00
_cell.angle_gamma   90.00
#
_symmetry.space_group_name_H-M   'P 1'
#
loop_
_entity.id
_entity.type
_entity.pdbx_description
1 polymer ?
#
loop_
_entity_poly.entity_id
_entity_poly.type
_entity_poly.pdbx_seq_one_letter_code
_entity_poly.pdbx_strand_id
1 'polypeptide(L)'
;MNQLGVPAGNTPDRKVTLYRNGSIYTAADPFATAMVVDGDTVAWVGSEQAATSIADANMEIIDLHGTLLAPGFVDSHVHLTETGIALEGLALDSVRSAPELLDAVAAAPGTGPVLGHGWDESTWGDRSLPTLEELDRASGGRSVYLSRIDVHSALVSSSLAEAAGLRGLDGFQGTAHVLRTAHAAARIHARTFDDGTRRTYQEKTLAEAAKNGYVALAEMAAPHICGPEDLRLAASWNASGVHPLVLPYWGELATSAEEGRQILDSLGTEVLGLAGDLNMDGSLGSRTAALSADYSDAEGNSGNLYLSVEEAAQHLAACSLLGIQGGFHVIGDAGLAAVLDALDAAASEVGEQRVRAAGHRLEHVELADAAAIERLAKHSVTVSVQPGFDAAWGKHGGLYEQRLGERSRAMNPFASFYANGVPIAFGSDSPVTPLRPWSSIRACLEHSNPEQRISARAAFLGHTRAGWRATKHRNPLMGQLVPGAPASFAVWEVEELMVQVADTRVQSWSTDPRARTPLLPALDAGTDPVCLQTVREGRELFAHESLRA
;
A
#
# COMPACT_ATOMS: atom_id res chain seq x y z
N MET A 1 -27.72 16.90 -26.80
CA MET A 1 -28.22 18.14 -26.17
C MET A 1 -29.32 17.74 -25.23
N ASN A 2 -29.03 17.67 -23.93
CA ASN A 2 -30.01 17.84 -22.86
C ASN A 2 -29.21 18.30 -21.63
N GLN A 3 -29.34 19.61 -21.37
CA GLN A 3 -28.88 20.25 -20.14
C GLN A 3 -29.88 19.84 -19.03
N LEU A 4 -29.46 18.98 -18.12
CA LEU A 4 -30.13 18.83 -16.84
C LEU A 4 -29.58 19.92 -15.94
N GLY A 5 -30.42 20.93 -15.66
CA GLY A 5 -30.15 22.01 -14.72
C GLY A 5 -29.96 21.43 -13.31
N VAL A 6 -28.77 21.65 -12.77
CA VAL A 6 -28.49 21.47 -11.34
C VAL A 6 -29.25 22.59 -10.59
N PRO A 7 -30.11 22.27 -9.58
CA PRO A 7 -30.72 23.29 -8.77
C PRO A 7 -29.61 24.03 -7.98
N ALA A 8 -29.68 25.35 -7.96
CA ALA A 8 -28.86 26.21 -7.10
C ALA A 8 -29.22 25.91 -5.61
N GLY A 9 -28.57 24.88 -5.07
CA GLY A 9 -28.53 24.65 -3.63
C GLY A 9 -27.60 25.67 -2.99
N ASN A 10 -27.99 26.21 -1.85
CA ASN A 10 -27.18 27.06 -0.99
C ASN A 10 -25.72 26.62 -0.99
N THR A 11 -24.84 27.43 -1.57
CA THR A 11 -23.39 27.26 -1.43
C THR A 11 -23.10 27.40 0.06
N PRO A 12 -22.60 26.39 0.76
CA PRO A 12 -22.12 26.59 2.13
C PRO A 12 -21.04 27.68 2.08
N ASP A 13 -20.97 28.51 3.12
CA ASP A 13 -19.96 29.56 3.25
C ASP A 13 -18.61 29.00 2.83
N ARG A 14 -18.10 29.42 1.68
CA ARG A 14 -16.86 28.92 1.09
C ARG A 14 -15.72 29.42 1.95
N LYS A 15 -15.20 28.54 2.81
CA LYS A 15 -14.13 28.85 3.75
C LYS A 15 -12.85 29.09 2.99
N VAL A 16 -12.23 30.26 3.17
CA VAL A 16 -10.89 30.58 2.66
C VAL A 16 -9.91 30.50 3.82
N THR A 17 -8.87 29.70 3.67
CA THR A 17 -7.85 29.50 4.71
C THR A 17 -6.49 29.89 4.17
N LEU A 18 -5.77 30.75 4.90
CA LEU A 18 -4.39 31.13 4.65
C LEU A 18 -3.46 30.38 5.63
N TYR A 19 -2.68 29.45 5.09
CA TYR A 19 -1.55 28.83 5.78
C TYR A 19 -0.32 29.70 5.56
N ARG A 20 0.41 30.06 6.62
CA ARG A 20 1.55 30.99 6.53
C ARG A 20 2.67 30.61 7.49
N ASN A 21 3.84 31.26 7.32
CA ASN A 21 4.99 31.10 8.20
C ASN A 21 5.47 29.63 8.29
N GLY A 22 5.52 28.91 7.15
CA GLY A 22 5.99 27.53 7.07
C GLY A 22 6.89 27.31 5.86
N SER A 23 7.13 26.05 5.52
CA SER A 23 7.75 25.61 4.29
C SER A 23 6.71 24.87 3.45
N ILE A 24 6.43 25.34 2.23
CA ILE A 24 5.43 24.70 1.36
C ILE A 24 6.14 23.88 0.28
N TYR A 25 5.92 22.56 0.28
CA TYR A 25 6.45 21.69 -0.76
C TYR A 25 5.65 21.84 -2.05
N THR A 26 6.12 22.64 -2.97
CA THR A 26 5.44 22.86 -4.26
C THR A 26 6.44 23.02 -5.40
N ALA A 27 6.04 22.57 -6.60
CA ALA A 27 6.81 22.78 -7.83
C ALA A 27 6.62 24.19 -8.41
N ALA A 28 5.61 24.94 -7.98
CA ALA A 28 5.33 26.29 -8.48
C ALA A 28 6.35 27.31 -7.98
N ASP A 29 6.74 27.23 -6.71
CA ASP A 29 7.74 28.08 -6.08
C ASP A 29 8.48 27.29 -4.98
N PRO A 30 9.74 26.88 -5.20
CA PRO A 30 10.49 26.09 -4.21
C PRO A 30 10.80 26.83 -2.91
N PHE A 31 10.54 28.13 -2.84
CA PHE A 31 10.74 28.99 -1.67
C PHE A 31 9.42 29.44 -1.05
N ALA A 32 8.31 28.82 -1.44
CA ALA A 32 7.00 29.16 -0.92
C ALA A 32 6.93 28.95 0.59
N THR A 33 6.38 29.93 1.29
CA THR A 33 6.21 29.93 2.75
C THR A 33 4.76 30.14 3.18
N ALA A 34 3.86 30.32 2.20
CA ALA A 34 2.43 30.47 2.44
C ALA A 34 1.61 29.89 1.29
N MET A 35 0.37 29.47 1.62
CA MET A 35 -0.60 28.90 0.70
C MET A 35 -2.02 29.35 1.07
N VAL A 36 -2.83 29.68 0.08
CA VAL A 36 -4.27 29.94 0.24
C VAL A 36 -5.04 28.76 -0.30
N VAL A 37 -5.96 28.25 0.52
CA VAL A 37 -6.97 27.26 0.16
C VAL A 37 -8.31 27.95 0.11
N ASP A 38 -9.03 27.80 -1.02
CA ASP A 38 -10.38 28.33 -1.19
C ASP A 38 -11.34 27.15 -1.43
N GLY A 39 -12.08 26.78 -0.41
CA GLY A 39 -12.92 25.59 -0.40
C GLY A 39 -12.09 24.32 -0.53
N ASP A 40 -12.22 23.63 -1.65
CA ASP A 40 -11.53 22.36 -1.94
C ASP A 40 -10.25 22.48 -2.79
N THR A 41 -9.85 23.72 -3.11
CA THR A 41 -8.84 24.00 -4.13
C THR A 41 -7.72 24.89 -3.58
N VAL A 42 -6.47 24.62 -3.98
CA VAL A 42 -5.33 25.52 -3.78
C VAL A 42 -5.52 26.75 -4.67
N ALA A 43 -5.80 27.90 -4.08
CA ALA A 43 -6.02 29.14 -4.81
C ALA A 43 -4.71 29.86 -5.16
N TRP A 44 -3.74 29.82 -4.23
CA TRP A 44 -2.48 30.52 -4.39
C TRP A 44 -1.37 29.88 -3.55
N VAL A 45 -0.12 29.99 -4.00
CA VAL A 45 1.08 29.59 -3.28
C VAL A 45 2.18 30.64 -3.52
N GLY A 46 2.94 31.00 -2.48
CA GLY A 46 4.02 31.98 -2.62
C GLY A 46 4.69 32.36 -1.30
N SER A 47 5.31 33.54 -1.27
CA SER A 47 6.09 34.00 -0.11
C SER A 47 5.19 34.61 0.97
N GLU A 48 5.67 34.58 2.22
CA GLU A 48 5.07 35.24 3.39
C GLU A 48 4.82 36.75 3.14
N GLN A 49 5.74 37.41 2.46
CA GLN A 49 5.58 38.84 2.13
C GLN A 49 4.37 39.08 1.21
N ALA A 50 4.17 38.22 0.21
CA ALA A 50 3.00 38.30 -0.67
C ALA A 50 1.72 37.93 0.07
N ALA A 51 1.76 36.91 0.94
CA ALA A 51 0.64 36.49 1.79
C ALA A 51 0.10 37.65 2.64
N THR A 52 0.97 38.45 3.23
CA THR A 52 0.58 39.62 4.03
C THR A 52 -0.22 40.65 3.21
N SER A 53 0.02 40.74 1.90
CA SER A 53 -0.69 41.67 1.00
C SER A 53 -2.05 41.17 0.53
N ILE A 54 -2.28 39.84 0.55
CA ILE A 54 -3.53 39.22 0.10
C ILE A 54 -4.45 38.81 1.27
N ALA A 55 -3.92 38.79 2.50
CA ALA A 55 -4.71 38.42 3.68
C ALA A 55 -5.84 39.43 3.91
N ASP A 56 -7.04 38.95 4.17
CA ASP A 56 -8.19 39.75 4.55
C ASP A 56 -8.88 39.20 5.82
N ALA A 57 -9.81 40.00 6.38
CA ALA A 57 -10.48 39.69 7.64
C ALA A 57 -11.44 38.49 7.56
N ASN A 58 -11.76 37.99 6.35
CA ASN A 58 -12.67 36.85 6.15
C ASN A 58 -11.89 35.54 6.02
N MET A 59 -10.57 35.60 5.92
CA MET A 59 -9.75 34.40 5.87
C MET A 59 -9.49 33.83 7.26
N GLU A 60 -9.62 32.52 7.40
CA GLU A 60 -9.01 31.82 8.53
C GLU A 60 -7.50 31.81 8.34
N ILE A 61 -6.75 32.18 9.36
CA ILE A 61 -5.28 32.21 9.30
C ILE A 61 -4.74 31.10 10.20
N ILE A 62 -3.94 30.21 9.61
CA ILE A 62 -3.23 29.13 10.32
C ILE A 62 -1.73 29.44 10.24
N ASP A 63 -1.11 29.69 11.40
CA ASP A 63 0.34 29.84 11.50
C ASP A 63 0.98 28.44 11.54
N LEU A 64 1.87 28.19 10.61
CA LEU A 64 2.57 26.90 10.50
C LEU A 64 3.80 26.82 11.44
N HIS A 65 4.18 27.92 12.11
CA HIS A 65 5.32 27.93 13.04
C HIS A 65 6.61 27.29 12.51
N GLY A 66 6.87 27.42 11.22
CA GLY A 66 8.06 26.87 10.56
C GLY A 66 7.93 25.40 10.10
N THR A 67 6.78 24.76 10.32
CA THR A 67 6.53 23.37 9.90
C THR A 67 6.49 23.21 8.38
N LEU A 68 6.56 21.98 7.90
CA LEU A 68 6.44 21.61 6.49
C LEU A 68 4.95 21.34 6.16
N LEU A 69 4.45 21.98 5.12
CA LEU A 69 3.19 21.64 4.46
C LEU A 69 3.50 21.01 3.11
N ALA A 70 3.10 19.76 2.92
CA ALA A 70 3.43 18.96 1.73
C ALA A 70 2.19 18.23 1.19
N PRO A 71 2.15 17.83 -0.11
CA PRO A 71 1.10 16.98 -0.64
C PRO A 71 0.84 15.78 0.25
N GLY A 72 -0.44 15.46 0.47
CA GLY A 72 -0.84 14.28 1.24
C GLY A 72 -0.41 12.98 0.56
N PHE A 73 -0.08 11.98 1.36
CA PHE A 73 0.37 10.69 0.89
C PHE A 73 -0.77 9.85 0.30
N VAL A 74 -0.41 8.99 -0.63
CA VAL A 74 -1.27 7.95 -1.20
C VAL A 74 -0.61 6.62 -0.94
N ASP A 75 -1.31 5.70 -0.29
CA ASP A 75 -0.88 4.31 -0.21
C ASP A 75 -1.36 3.56 -1.45
N SER A 76 -0.44 3.02 -2.24
CA SER A 76 -0.81 2.34 -3.49
C SER A 76 -1.25 0.89 -3.29
N HIS A 77 -1.12 0.33 -2.08
CA HIS A 77 -1.50 -1.04 -1.75
C HIS A 77 -1.76 -1.19 -0.26
N VAL A 78 -3.00 -1.46 0.12
CA VAL A 78 -3.40 -1.63 1.53
C VAL A 78 -4.60 -2.56 1.64
N HIS A 79 -4.77 -3.18 2.81
CA HIS A 79 -5.94 -3.99 3.18
C HIS A 79 -6.61 -3.38 4.42
N LEU A 80 -7.73 -2.69 4.22
CA LEU A 80 -8.35 -1.89 5.29
C LEU A 80 -8.79 -2.74 6.48
N THR A 81 -9.58 -3.77 6.24
CA THR A 81 -10.10 -4.64 7.32
C THR A 81 -8.96 -5.42 7.99
N GLU A 82 -8.00 -5.91 7.22
CA GLU A 82 -6.82 -6.62 7.71
C GLU A 82 -5.97 -5.75 8.64
N THR A 83 -5.72 -4.52 8.23
CA THR A 83 -4.98 -3.53 9.02
C THR A 83 -5.73 -3.23 10.32
N GLY A 84 -7.06 -3.06 10.26
CA GLY A 84 -7.87 -2.84 11.46
C GLY A 84 -7.83 -4.03 12.44
N ILE A 85 -7.83 -5.25 11.92
CA ILE A 85 -7.66 -6.47 12.73
C ILE A 85 -6.27 -6.47 13.38
N ALA A 86 -5.22 -6.11 12.62
CA ALA A 86 -3.85 -6.08 13.17
C ALA A 86 -3.68 -4.99 14.24
N LEU A 87 -4.35 -3.84 14.08
CA LEU A 87 -4.32 -2.75 15.07
C LEU A 87 -5.05 -3.09 16.38
N GLU A 88 -6.06 -3.97 16.33
CA GLU A 88 -6.87 -4.35 17.48
C GLU A 88 -6.51 -5.73 18.05
N GLY A 89 -5.97 -6.59 17.21
CA GLY A 89 -5.66 -7.97 17.53
C GLY A 89 -4.38 -8.13 18.35
N LEU A 90 -3.98 -9.38 18.52
CA LEU A 90 -2.76 -9.74 19.22
C LEU A 90 -1.55 -9.39 18.37
N ALA A 91 -0.73 -8.44 18.81
CA ALA A 91 0.53 -8.06 18.15
C ALA A 91 1.60 -9.13 18.42
N LEU A 92 2.16 -9.72 17.37
CA LEU A 92 3.13 -10.82 17.44
C LEU A 92 4.48 -10.48 16.80
N ASP A 93 4.68 -9.25 16.36
CA ASP A 93 5.89 -8.75 15.70
C ASP A 93 7.13 -8.76 16.62
N SER A 94 6.93 -8.67 17.93
CA SER A 94 8.00 -8.74 18.95
C SER A 94 8.33 -10.15 19.44
N VAL A 95 7.52 -11.15 19.09
CA VAL A 95 7.70 -12.55 19.51
C VAL A 95 8.94 -13.17 18.85
N ARG A 96 9.74 -13.91 19.62
CA ARG A 96 11.01 -14.51 19.15
C ARG A 96 11.08 -16.03 19.32
N SER A 97 9.99 -16.67 19.73
CA SER A 97 9.93 -18.13 19.90
C SER A 97 8.47 -18.64 19.94
N ALA A 98 8.28 -19.94 19.70
CA ALA A 98 6.97 -20.59 19.88
C ALA A 98 6.43 -20.49 21.32
N PRO A 99 7.24 -20.68 22.38
CA PRO A 99 6.77 -20.46 23.74
C PRO A 99 6.26 -19.03 23.99
N GLU A 100 6.98 -17.98 23.55
CA GLU A 100 6.53 -16.59 23.68
C GLU A 100 5.21 -16.33 22.92
N LEU A 101 5.04 -16.94 21.73
CA LEU A 101 3.79 -16.87 21.00
C LEU A 101 2.64 -17.52 21.78
N LEU A 102 2.86 -18.70 22.35
CA LEU A 102 1.86 -19.41 23.15
C LEU A 102 1.49 -18.65 24.44
N ASP A 103 2.48 -18.01 25.09
CA ASP A 103 2.24 -17.14 26.25
C ASP A 103 1.38 -15.92 25.86
N ALA A 104 1.65 -15.31 24.70
CA ALA A 104 0.85 -14.20 24.19
C ALA A 104 -0.60 -14.64 23.90
N VAL A 105 -0.80 -15.83 23.31
CA VAL A 105 -2.14 -16.41 23.07
C VAL A 105 -2.86 -16.68 24.41
N ALA A 106 -2.17 -17.21 25.40
CA ALA A 106 -2.75 -17.50 26.72
C ALA A 106 -3.17 -16.21 27.45
N ALA A 107 -2.42 -15.12 27.25
CA ALA A 107 -2.72 -13.80 27.83
C ALA A 107 -3.76 -13.00 27.05
N ALA A 108 -4.20 -13.47 25.87
CA ALA A 108 -5.15 -12.77 25.02
C ALA A 108 -6.49 -12.52 25.74
N PRO A 109 -6.98 -11.27 25.80
CA PRO A 109 -8.17 -10.91 26.54
C PRO A 109 -9.45 -11.50 25.95
N GLY A 110 -10.52 -11.50 26.75
CA GLY A 110 -11.86 -11.92 26.32
C GLY A 110 -12.05 -13.44 26.21
N THR A 111 -13.21 -13.83 25.72
CA THR A 111 -13.64 -15.25 25.58
C THR A 111 -13.94 -15.62 24.12
N GLY A 112 -13.92 -14.65 23.20
CA GLY A 112 -14.13 -14.84 21.78
C GLY A 112 -12.91 -15.41 21.05
N PRO A 113 -12.94 -15.47 19.72
CA PRO A 113 -11.80 -15.88 18.91
C PRO A 113 -10.55 -15.05 19.20
N VAL A 114 -9.37 -15.65 19.11
CA VAL A 114 -8.08 -14.97 19.19
C VAL A 114 -7.62 -14.68 17.77
N LEU A 115 -7.58 -13.41 17.40
CA LEU A 115 -7.01 -12.93 16.15
C LEU A 115 -5.68 -12.27 16.44
N GLY A 116 -4.65 -12.58 15.66
CA GLY A 116 -3.33 -11.99 15.82
C GLY A 116 -2.60 -11.87 14.49
N HIS A 117 -1.57 -11.01 14.48
CA HIS A 117 -0.77 -10.75 13.30
C HIS A 117 0.69 -10.49 13.66
N GLY A 118 1.60 -10.84 12.75
CA GLY A 118 2.97 -10.34 12.77
C GLY A 118 4.03 -11.34 13.21
N TRP A 119 3.69 -12.61 13.51
CA TRP A 119 4.73 -13.59 13.83
C TRP A 119 5.59 -13.89 12.59
N ASP A 120 6.90 -14.07 12.85
CA ASP A 120 7.90 -14.38 11.81
C ASP A 120 8.97 -15.31 12.37
N GLU A 121 8.85 -16.61 12.10
CA GLU A 121 9.78 -17.63 12.55
C GLU A 121 11.19 -17.46 12.02
N SER A 122 11.37 -16.70 10.93
CA SER A 122 12.69 -16.44 10.34
C SER A 122 13.60 -15.65 11.28
N THR A 123 13.00 -14.92 12.24
CA THR A 123 13.69 -14.14 13.26
C THR A 123 13.94 -14.91 14.56
N TRP A 124 13.41 -16.14 14.69
CA TRP A 124 13.51 -16.94 15.90
C TRP A 124 14.82 -17.74 15.96
N GLY A 125 15.33 -17.94 17.15
CA GLY A 125 16.51 -18.78 17.38
C GLY A 125 16.22 -20.26 17.09
N ASP A 126 15.06 -20.77 17.55
CA ASP A 126 14.45 -22.02 17.13
C ASP A 126 13.23 -21.70 16.29
N ARG A 127 13.25 -22.14 15.04
CA ARG A 127 12.20 -21.87 14.05
C ARG A 127 11.04 -22.86 14.11
N SER A 128 11.01 -23.73 15.11
CA SER A 128 9.92 -24.68 15.30
C SER A 128 8.62 -23.95 15.61
N LEU A 129 7.58 -24.26 14.85
CA LEU A 129 6.24 -23.70 15.06
C LEU A 129 5.50 -24.52 16.15
N PRO A 130 4.55 -23.89 16.87
CA PRO A 130 3.73 -24.60 17.84
C PRO A 130 2.85 -25.68 17.15
N THR A 131 2.57 -26.74 17.88
CA THR A 131 1.63 -27.79 17.46
C THR A 131 0.19 -27.35 17.67
N LEU A 132 -0.79 -28.06 17.05
CA LEU A 132 -2.21 -27.84 17.29
C LEU A 132 -2.56 -27.97 18.77
N GLU A 133 -2.06 -29.03 19.45
CA GLU A 133 -2.34 -29.30 20.86
C GLU A 133 -1.78 -28.22 21.79
N GLU A 134 -0.61 -27.66 21.47
CA GLU A 134 -0.02 -26.55 22.24
C GLU A 134 -0.86 -25.28 22.07
N LEU A 135 -1.29 -24.98 20.85
CA LEU A 135 -2.10 -23.80 20.55
C LEU A 135 -3.50 -23.92 21.19
N ASP A 136 -4.13 -25.10 21.10
CA ASP A 136 -5.43 -25.39 21.76
C ASP A 136 -5.35 -25.23 23.27
N ARG A 137 -4.26 -25.70 23.87
CA ARG A 137 -4.03 -25.57 25.32
C ARG A 137 -3.81 -24.11 25.72
N ALA A 138 -2.99 -23.37 24.96
CA ALA A 138 -2.71 -21.95 25.25
C ALA A 138 -3.98 -21.11 25.13
N SER A 139 -4.81 -21.37 24.12
CA SER A 139 -6.04 -20.61 23.88
C SER A 139 -7.21 -21.02 24.80
N GLY A 140 -7.06 -22.09 25.58
CA GLY A 140 -8.17 -22.65 26.36
C GLY A 140 -9.30 -23.20 25.49
N GLY A 141 -8.99 -23.67 24.27
CA GLY A 141 -9.94 -24.21 23.30
C GLY A 141 -10.68 -23.15 22.45
N ARG A 142 -10.29 -21.87 22.57
CA ARG A 142 -10.83 -20.79 21.71
C ARG A 142 -10.40 -21.00 20.28
N SER A 143 -11.20 -20.49 19.33
CA SER A 143 -10.80 -20.39 17.93
C SER A 143 -9.63 -19.42 17.81
N VAL A 144 -8.55 -19.81 17.14
CA VAL A 144 -7.33 -19.02 16.99
C VAL A 144 -6.98 -18.91 15.52
N TYR A 145 -6.70 -17.67 15.07
CA TYR A 145 -6.11 -17.36 13.77
C TYR A 145 -5.01 -16.33 13.96
N LEU A 146 -3.77 -16.74 13.76
CA LEU A 146 -2.59 -15.88 13.87
C LEU A 146 -1.94 -15.77 12.50
N SER A 147 -2.13 -14.63 11.85
CA SER A 147 -1.55 -14.36 10.54
C SER A 147 -0.04 -14.19 10.66
N ARG A 148 0.71 -14.84 9.78
CA ARG A 148 2.13 -14.55 9.61
C ARG A 148 2.31 -13.11 9.11
N ILE A 149 3.48 -12.53 9.34
CA ILE A 149 3.77 -11.15 8.93
C ILE A 149 3.55 -10.89 7.44
N ASP A 150 3.79 -11.87 6.58
CA ASP A 150 3.60 -11.79 5.12
C ASP A 150 2.16 -12.09 4.65
N VAL A 151 1.24 -12.34 5.57
CA VAL A 151 -0.17 -12.66 5.38
C VAL A 151 -0.50 -13.84 4.42
N HIS A 152 0.51 -14.59 3.99
CA HIS A 152 0.35 -15.76 3.10
C HIS A 152 0.27 -17.11 3.83
N SER A 153 0.38 -17.10 5.15
CA SER A 153 0.17 -18.28 6.00
C SER A 153 -0.34 -17.87 7.38
N ALA A 154 -0.85 -18.83 8.14
CA ALA A 154 -1.32 -18.59 9.50
C ALA A 154 -1.10 -19.81 10.39
N LEU A 155 -1.14 -19.59 11.71
CA LEU A 155 -1.31 -20.63 12.71
C LEU A 155 -2.78 -20.66 13.15
N VAL A 156 -3.36 -21.84 13.20
CA VAL A 156 -4.78 -22.06 13.53
C VAL A 156 -4.92 -23.09 14.63
N SER A 157 -5.97 -22.94 15.47
CA SER A 157 -6.37 -23.95 16.44
C SER A 157 -7.17 -25.09 15.79
N SER A 158 -7.29 -26.23 16.47
CA SER A 158 -8.10 -27.35 16.02
C SER A 158 -9.57 -26.96 15.84
N SER A 159 -10.12 -26.12 16.72
CA SER A 159 -11.50 -25.63 16.61
C SER A 159 -11.74 -24.80 15.33
N LEU A 160 -10.78 -23.94 14.94
CA LEU A 160 -10.88 -23.21 13.68
C LEU A 160 -10.71 -24.15 12.48
N ALA A 161 -9.73 -25.06 12.52
CA ALA A 161 -9.46 -26.01 11.45
C ALA A 161 -10.68 -26.91 11.14
N GLU A 162 -11.41 -27.34 12.18
CA GLU A 162 -12.64 -28.10 12.06
C GLU A 162 -13.79 -27.23 11.49
N ALA A 163 -14.02 -26.06 12.07
CA ALA A 163 -15.09 -25.15 11.68
C ALA A 163 -14.93 -24.64 10.23
N ALA A 164 -13.71 -24.40 9.78
CA ALA A 164 -13.40 -23.99 8.42
C ALA A 164 -13.28 -25.17 7.42
N GLY A 165 -13.41 -26.41 7.88
CA GLY A 165 -13.37 -27.60 7.04
C GLY A 165 -12.03 -27.84 6.34
N LEU A 166 -10.91 -27.58 7.01
CA LEU A 166 -9.59 -27.57 6.36
C LEU A 166 -9.08 -28.94 5.93
N ARG A 167 -9.67 -30.02 6.46
CA ARG A 167 -9.24 -31.40 6.16
C ARG A 167 -9.36 -31.70 4.66
N GLY A 168 -8.24 -32.06 4.04
CA GLY A 168 -8.15 -32.40 2.62
C GLY A 168 -7.92 -31.20 1.69
N LEU A 169 -7.90 -29.97 2.22
CA LEU A 169 -7.50 -28.81 1.44
C LEU A 169 -5.99 -28.77 1.28
N ASP A 170 -5.55 -28.26 0.11
CA ASP A 170 -4.14 -28.03 -0.15
C ASP A 170 -3.57 -27.01 0.83
N GLY A 171 -2.40 -27.33 1.41
CA GLY A 171 -1.78 -26.50 2.45
C GLY A 171 -2.18 -26.84 3.89
N PHE A 172 -3.02 -27.88 4.16
CA PHE A 172 -3.29 -28.39 5.50
C PHE A 172 -2.76 -29.82 5.66
N GLN A 173 -1.77 -29.98 6.49
CA GLN A 173 -1.13 -31.29 6.78
C GLN A 173 -1.47 -31.83 8.17
N GLY A 174 -2.53 -31.35 8.81
CA GLY A 174 -2.88 -31.72 10.18
C GLY A 174 -1.99 -31.05 11.24
N THR A 175 -1.32 -29.98 10.89
CA THR A 175 -0.52 -29.12 11.78
C THR A 175 -1.21 -27.78 12.03
N ALA A 176 -0.74 -26.99 13.00
CA ALA A 176 -1.26 -25.66 13.23
C ALA A 176 -1.00 -24.70 12.05
N HIS A 177 0.07 -24.92 11.27
CA HIS A 177 0.43 -24.07 10.15
C HIS A 177 -0.37 -24.40 8.90
N VAL A 178 -1.01 -23.38 8.32
CA VAL A 178 -1.85 -23.46 7.11
C VAL A 178 -1.32 -22.54 6.02
N LEU A 179 -1.41 -23.02 4.78
CA LEU A 179 -0.92 -22.39 3.56
C LEU A 179 -1.98 -22.47 2.47
N ARG A 180 -1.82 -21.71 1.38
CA ARG A 180 -2.61 -21.84 0.13
C ARG A 180 -4.13 -21.88 0.35
N THR A 181 -4.83 -22.87 -0.24
CA THR A 181 -6.30 -22.94 -0.15
C THR A 181 -6.80 -23.18 1.29
N ALA A 182 -6.05 -23.93 2.11
CA ALA A 182 -6.38 -24.11 3.51
C ALA A 182 -6.25 -22.79 4.30
N HIS A 183 -5.22 -21.98 4.00
CA HIS A 183 -5.07 -20.65 4.59
C HIS A 183 -6.23 -19.73 4.19
N ALA A 184 -6.60 -19.68 2.89
CA ALA A 184 -7.71 -18.88 2.41
C ALA A 184 -9.04 -19.27 3.12
N ALA A 185 -9.33 -20.57 3.25
CA ALA A 185 -10.51 -21.05 3.95
C ALA A 185 -10.51 -20.68 5.44
N ALA A 186 -9.37 -20.85 6.12
CA ALA A 186 -9.20 -20.46 7.52
C ALA A 186 -9.39 -18.95 7.71
N ARG A 187 -8.81 -18.14 6.83
CA ARG A 187 -8.92 -16.68 6.82
C ARG A 187 -10.35 -16.22 6.69
N ILE A 188 -11.08 -16.69 5.68
CA ILE A 188 -12.48 -16.34 5.44
C ILE A 188 -13.33 -16.71 6.66
N HIS A 189 -13.15 -17.90 7.22
CA HIS A 189 -13.92 -18.34 8.38
C HIS A 189 -13.61 -17.51 9.63
N ALA A 190 -12.34 -17.26 9.91
CA ALA A 190 -11.92 -16.44 11.06
C ALA A 190 -12.42 -14.99 10.98
N ARG A 191 -12.79 -14.51 9.81
CA ARG A 191 -13.23 -13.13 9.50
C ARG A 191 -14.69 -12.99 9.16
N THR A 192 -15.50 -13.97 9.57
CA THR A 192 -16.94 -13.85 9.52
C THR A 192 -17.40 -12.88 10.60
N PHE A 193 -17.36 -11.57 10.27
CA PHE A 193 -17.76 -10.49 11.16
C PHE A 193 -19.15 -9.97 10.80
N ASP A 194 -19.85 -9.42 11.80
CA ASP A 194 -20.99 -8.55 11.53
C ASP A 194 -20.54 -7.19 10.95
N ASP A 195 -21.48 -6.46 10.38
CA ASP A 195 -21.18 -5.16 9.74
C ASP A 195 -20.64 -4.11 10.73
N GLY A 196 -21.03 -4.18 11.99
CA GLY A 196 -20.55 -3.28 13.03
C GLY A 196 -19.08 -3.49 13.34
N THR A 197 -18.67 -4.75 13.51
CA THR A 197 -17.27 -5.13 13.75
C THR A 197 -16.39 -4.78 12.55
N ARG A 198 -16.85 -5.10 11.33
CA ARG A 198 -16.14 -4.75 10.09
C ARG A 198 -15.96 -3.24 9.95
N ARG A 199 -17.01 -2.47 10.21
CA ARG A 199 -16.97 -1.00 10.22
C ARG A 199 -15.93 -0.46 11.20
N THR A 200 -15.87 -1.03 12.40
CA THR A 200 -14.90 -0.62 13.43
C THR A 200 -13.46 -0.83 12.95
N TYR A 201 -13.15 -1.96 12.33
CA TYR A 201 -11.80 -2.23 11.82
C TYR A 201 -11.42 -1.25 10.70
N GLN A 202 -12.29 -1.05 9.70
CA GLN A 202 -12.01 -0.13 8.60
C GLN A 202 -11.87 1.31 9.08
N GLU A 203 -12.73 1.77 9.99
CA GLU A 203 -12.66 3.12 10.56
C GLU A 203 -11.33 3.37 11.29
N LYS A 204 -10.85 2.39 12.05
CA LYS A 204 -9.54 2.49 12.73
C LYS A 204 -8.39 2.58 11.75
N THR A 205 -8.41 1.80 10.69
CA THR A 205 -7.40 1.89 9.62
C THR A 205 -7.41 3.27 8.97
N LEU A 206 -8.59 3.78 8.63
CA LEU A 206 -8.74 5.10 8.03
C LEU A 206 -8.28 6.22 8.97
N ALA A 207 -8.57 6.11 10.27
CA ALA A 207 -8.10 7.05 11.27
C ALA A 207 -6.56 7.00 11.46
N GLU A 208 -5.97 5.80 11.51
CA GLU A 208 -4.51 5.65 11.57
C GLU A 208 -3.84 6.18 10.31
N ALA A 209 -4.41 5.94 9.13
CA ALA A 209 -3.91 6.50 7.88
C ALA A 209 -3.97 8.04 7.87
N ALA A 210 -5.10 8.63 8.27
CA ALA A 210 -5.23 10.09 8.39
C ALA A 210 -4.21 10.67 9.36
N LYS A 211 -3.98 10.04 10.50
CA LYS A 211 -2.96 10.42 11.49
C LYS A 211 -1.53 10.36 10.95
N ASN A 212 -1.27 9.57 9.91
CA ASN A 212 0.02 9.44 9.24
C ASN A 212 0.09 10.20 7.90
N GLY A 213 -0.82 11.15 7.65
CA GLY A 213 -0.76 12.05 6.49
C GLY A 213 -1.28 11.46 5.18
N TYR A 214 -1.93 10.29 5.20
CA TYR A 214 -2.53 9.72 4.01
C TYR A 214 -3.86 10.39 3.68
N VAL A 215 -4.03 10.77 2.42
CA VAL A 215 -5.25 11.34 1.86
C VAL A 215 -6.00 10.35 0.97
N ALA A 216 -5.35 9.27 0.55
CA ALA A 216 -5.96 8.19 -0.22
C ALA A 216 -5.27 6.85 0.03
N LEU A 217 -6.04 5.75 -0.08
CA LEU A 217 -5.62 4.38 0.13
C LEU A 217 -6.17 3.51 -1.00
N ALA A 218 -5.31 2.78 -1.71
CA ALA A 218 -5.75 1.80 -2.71
C ALA A 218 -6.01 0.45 -2.02
N GLU A 219 -7.29 0.13 -1.84
CA GLU A 219 -7.75 -1.12 -1.22
C GLU A 219 -7.63 -2.27 -2.20
N MET A 220 -6.81 -3.28 -1.86
CA MET A 220 -6.57 -4.47 -2.67
C MET A 220 -7.43 -5.64 -2.19
N ALA A 221 -8.74 -5.51 -2.38
CA ALA A 221 -9.69 -6.54 -2.02
C ALA A 221 -9.69 -7.70 -3.04
N ALA A 222 -9.96 -8.91 -2.54
CA ALA A 222 -10.08 -10.11 -3.37
C ALA A 222 -10.99 -11.15 -2.70
N PRO A 223 -11.61 -12.08 -3.46
CA PRO A 223 -12.50 -13.09 -2.91
C PRO A 223 -11.89 -13.97 -1.82
N HIS A 224 -10.57 -14.21 -1.88
CA HIS A 224 -9.84 -15.02 -0.91
C HIS A 224 -9.34 -14.22 0.31
N ILE A 225 -9.52 -12.89 0.31
CA ILE A 225 -9.16 -11.99 1.42
C ILE A 225 -10.39 -11.58 2.19
N CYS A 226 -11.42 -11.08 1.48
CA CYS A 226 -12.66 -10.58 2.07
C CYS A 226 -13.84 -10.79 1.10
N GLY A 227 -15.05 -10.65 1.58
CA GLY A 227 -16.24 -10.69 0.72
C GLY A 227 -16.53 -9.37 0.02
N PRO A 228 -17.40 -9.36 -1.01
CA PRO A 228 -17.80 -8.13 -1.69
C PRO A 228 -18.55 -7.15 -0.76
N GLU A 229 -19.11 -7.59 0.35
CA GLU A 229 -19.69 -6.73 1.39
C GLU A 229 -18.62 -5.89 2.10
N ASP A 230 -17.43 -6.43 2.30
CA ASP A 230 -16.28 -5.71 2.88
C ASP A 230 -15.83 -4.59 1.94
N LEU A 231 -15.68 -4.92 0.65
CA LEU A 231 -15.34 -3.96 -0.40
C LEU A 231 -16.40 -2.84 -0.51
N ARG A 232 -17.69 -3.19 -0.49
CA ARG A 232 -18.78 -2.19 -0.51
C ARG A 232 -18.72 -1.25 0.67
N LEU A 233 -18.45 -1.78 1.86
CA LEU A 233 -18.28 -0.96 3.05
C LEU A 233 -17.06 -0.04 2.91
N ALA A 234 -15.93 -0.56 2.45
CA ALA A 234 -14.71 0.22 2.21
C ALA A 234 -14.97 1.38 1.24
N ALA A 235 -15.62 1.14 0.11
CA ALA A 235 -15.98 2.17 -0.84
C ALA A 235 -16.99 3.19 -0.29
N SER A 236 -17.89 2.77 0.61
CA SER A 236 -18.92 3.64 1.20
C SER A 236 -18.36 4.78 2.07
N TRP A 237 -17.15 4.62 2.63
CA TRP A 237 -16.49 5.66 3.41
C TRP A 237 -16.23 6.94 2.61
N ASN A 238 -16.11 6.84 1.28
CA ASN A 238 -15.88 7.97 0.41
C ASN A 238 -17.00 9.04 0.47
N ALA A 239 -18.23 8.62 0.76
CA ALA A 239 -19.37 9.52 0.86
C ALA A 239 -19.30 10.47 2.07
N SER A 240 -18.60 10.09 3.13
CA SER A 240 -18.46 10.88 4.35
C SER A 240 -17.63 12.15 4.17
N GLY A 241 -16.60 12.07 3.34
CA GLY A 241 -15.64 13.15 3.09
C GLY A 241 -14.69 13.45 4.25
N VAL A 242 -14.77 12.72 5.37
CA VAL A 242 -13.97 12.94 6.59
C VAL A 242 -12.91 11.87 6.84
N HIS A 243 -12.69 11.02 5.86
CA HIS A 243 -11.67 9.98 5.86
C HIS A 243 -10.78 10.10 4.62
N PRO A 244 -9.60 9.46 4.58
CA PRO A 244 -8.85 9.26 3.34
C PRO A 244 -9.74 8.63 2.26
N LEU A 245 -9.51 8.99 1.00
CA LEU A 245 -10.23 8.42 -0.12
C LEU A 245 -9.86 6.95 -0.29
N VAL A 246 -10.85 6.06 -0.29
CA VAL A 246 -10.66 4.65 -0.63
C VAL A 246 -10.74 4.48 -2.14
N LEU A 247 -9.72 3.87 -2.72
CA LEU A 247 -9.55 3.60 -4.15
C LEU A 247 -9.64 2.08 -4.36
N PRO A 248 -10.86 1.52 -4.57
CA PRO A 248 -11.06 0.09 -4.49
C PRO A 248 -10.63 -0.65 -5.76
N TYR A 249 -9.97 -1.80 -5.58
CA TYR A 249 -9.68 -2.81 -6.58
C TYR A 249 -10.30 -4.14 -6.16
N TRP A 250 -10.50 -5.04 -7.14
CA TRP A 250 -11.01 -6.38 -6.88
C TRP A 250 -10.21 -7.44 -7.62
N GLY A 251 -9.51 -8.28 -6.89
CA GLY A 251 -8.60 -9.31 -7.41
C GLY A 251 -9.33 -10.61 -7.76
N GLU A 252 -10.16 -10.60 -8.81
CA GLU A 252 -10.87 -11.76 -9.32
C GLU A 252 -10.59 -11.98 -10.79
N LEU A 253 -10.34 -13.24 -11.17
CA LEU A 253 -10.02 -13.63 -12.53
C LEU A 253 -11.24 -13.49 -13.45
N ALA A 254 -11.04 -12.85 -14.58
CA ALA A 254 -12.01 -12.81 -15.68
C ALA A 254 -11.34 -13.31 -16.96
N THR A 255 -11.84 -14.39 -17.56
CA THR A 255 -11.29 -14.99 -18.78
C THR A 255 -11.90 -14.42 -20.06
N SER A 256 -12.90 -13.56 -19.92
CA SER A 256 -13.53 -12.84 -21.01
C SER A 256 -14.08 -11.48 -20.57
N ALA A 257 -14.25 -10.55 -21.51
CA ALA A 257 -14.86 -9.25 -21.22
C ALA A 257 -16.32 -9.36 -20.73
N GLU A 258 -17.05 -10.40 -21.11
CA GLU A 258 -18.40 -10.66 -20.62
C GLU A 258 -18.39 -11.08 -19.16
N GLU A 259 -17.52 -12.02 -18.79
CA GLU A 259 -17.32 -12.46 -17.40
C GLU A 259 -16.85 -11.28 -16.52
N GLY A 260 -15.90 -10.47 -17.04
CA GLY A 260 -15.44 -9.28 -16.31
C GLY A 260 -16.57 -8.28 -16.03
N ARG A 261 -17.52 -8.07 -16.99
CA ARG A 261 -18.71 -7.25 -16.72
C ARG A 261 -19.61 -7.86 -15.65
N GLN A 262 -19.84 -9.18 -15.72
CA GLN A 262 -20.67 -9.87 -14.72
C GLN A 262 -20.06 -9.76 -13.31
N ILE A 263 -18.73 -9.91 -13.17
CA ILE A 263 -18.04 -9.68 -11.91
C ILE A 263 -18.29 -8.23 -11.44
N LEU A 264 -17.97 -7.23 -12.28
CA LEU A 264 -18.15 -5.80 -11.94
C LEU A 264 -19.58 -5.47 -11.51
N ASP A 265 -20.58 -5.97 -12.25
CA ASP A 265 -22.00 -5.76 -11.95
C ASP A 265 -22.41 -6.41 -10.61
N SER A 266 -21.83 -7.55 -10.25
CA SER A 266 -22.11 -8.29 -9.01
C SER A 266 -21.57 -7.60 -7.76
N LEU A 267 -20.51 -6.79 -7.88
CA LEU A 267 -19.86 -6.14 -6.74
C LEU A 267 -20.77 -5.12 -6.04
N GLY A 268 -21.69 -4.48 -6.77
CA GLY A 268 -22.57 -3.44 -6.22
C GLY A 268 -21.85 -2.16 -5.80
N THR A 269 -20.60 -1.99 -6.22
CA THR A 269 -19.80 -0.77 -6.07
C THR A 269 -18.83 -0.65 -7.25
N GLU A 270 -18.41 0.58 -7.58
CA GLU A 270 -17.39 0.80 -8.61
C GLU A 270 -16.01 0.42 -8.08
N VAL A 271 -15.21 -0.21 -8.93
CA VAL A 271 -13.80 -0.50 -8.71
C VAL A 271 -12.94 0.06 -9.85
N LEU A 272 -11.68 0.35 -9.58
CA LEU A 272 -10.75 0.89 -10.57
C LEU A 272 -10.26 -0.17 -11.57
N GLY A 273 -10.30 -1.44 -11.16
CA GLY A 273 -9.87 -2.54 -11.98
C GLY A 273 -10.10 -3.90 -11.33
N LEU A 274 -9.97 -4.93 -12.15
CA LEU A 274 -9.84 -6.31 -11.68
C LEU A 274 -8.33 -6.58 -11.51
N ALA A 275 -7.79 -6.17 -10.38
CA ALA A 275 -6.35 -6.11 -10.10
C ALA A 275 -6.08 -6.12 -8.60
N GLY A 276 -4.84 -5.95 -8.22
CA GLY A 276 -4.39 -6.08 -6.84
C GLY A 276 -4.05 -7.54 -6.55
N ASP A 277 -4.62 -8.08 -5.48
CA ASP A 277 -4.31 -9.43 -5.03
C ASP A 277 -5.06 -10.55 -5.78
N LEU A 278 -5.10 -10.44 -7.10
CA LEU A 278 -5.25 -11.61 -7.95
C LEU A 278 -3.88 -12.30 -8.03
N ASN A 279 -3.70 -13.36 -7.26
CA ASN A 279 -2.39 -13.95 -7.06
C ASN A 279 -1.91 -14.75 -8.27
N MET A 280 -0.83 -14.30 -8.92
CA MET A 280 -0.08 -15.13 -9.88
C MET A 280 0.78 -16.16 -9.15
N ASP A 281 1.38 -15.76 -8.01
CA ASP A 281 2.15 -16.62 -7.12
C ASP A 281 1.92 -16.22 -5.65
N GLY A 282 2.71 -16.76 -4.72
CA GLY A 282 2.63 -16.42 -3.30
C GLY A 282 3.78 -15.53 -2.84
N SER A 283 4.26 -15.75 -1.59
CA SER A 283 5.29 -14.94 -0.94
C SER A 283 6.61 -15.68 -0.70
N LEU A 284 7.71 -14.92 -0.57
CA LEU A 284 9.00 -15.47 -0.18
C LEU A 284 8.99 -15.98 1.28
N GLY A 285 8.33 -15.28 2.17
CA GLY A 285 8.24 -15.67 3.58
C GLY A 285 7.69 -17.07 3.75
N SER A 286 6.59 -17.37 3.10
CA SER A 286 5.89 -18.67 3.13
C SER A 286 6.41 -19.69 2.09
N ARG A 287 7.46 -19.35 1.33
CA ARG A 287 8.06 -20.16 0.25
C ARG A 287 7.04 -20.60 -0.81
N THR A 288 6.14 -19.71 -1.17
CA THR A 288 5.11 -19.93 -2.17
C THR A 288 5.24 -19.02 -3.40
N ALA A 289 6.11 -18.00 -3.37
CA ALA A 289 6.47 -17.22 -4.55
C ALA A 289 7.16 -18.13 -5.59
N ALA A 290 6.75 -18.05 -6.87
CA ALA A 290 7.24 -18.92 -7.93
C ALA A 290 8.62 -18.46 -8.42
N LEU A 291 9.63 -19.30 -8.20
CA LEU A 291 11.01 -19.03 -8.52
C LEU A 291 11.50 -19.90 -9.70
N SER A 292 12.44 -19.38 -10.47
CA SER A 292 13.12 -20.11 -11.55
C SER A 292 14.11 -21.19 -11.04
N ALA A 293 14.47 -21.12 -9.76
CA ALA A 293 15.30 -22.12 -9.07
C ALA A 293 14.81 -22.29 -7.63
N ASP A 294 15.13 -23.41 -7.01
CA ASP A 294 14.72 -23.74 -5.65
C ASP A 294 15.08 -22.65 -4.63
N TYR A 295 14.29 -22.55 -3.57
CA TYR A 295 14.65 -21.77 -2.39
C TYR A 295 15.95 -22.26 -1.80
N SER A 296 16.84 -21.36 -1.40
CA SER A 296 18.15 -21.71 -0.87
C SER A 296 18.07 -22.50 0.44
N ASP A 297 16.98 -22.38 1.16
CA ASP A 297 16.70 -23.07 2.42
C ASP A 297 15.60 -24.15 2.32
N ALA A 298 15.22 -24.55 1.09
CA ALA A 298 14.22 -25.60 0.84
C ALA A 298 14.44 -26.26 -0.52
N GLU A 299 15.39 -27.21 -0.56
CA GLU A 299 15.69 -28.02 -1.75
C GLU A 299 14.43 -28.75 -2.26
N GLY A 300 14.22 -28.73 -3.58
CA GLY A 300 13.04 -29.29 -4.23
C GLY A 300 11.79 -28.42 -4.15
N ASN A 301 11.87 -27.22 -3.57
CA ASN A 301 10.79 -26.25 -3.54
C ASN A 301 11.18 -24.98 -4.30
N SER A 302 10.46 -24.67 -5.37
CA SER A 302 10.57 -23.41 -6.13
C SER A 302 9.29 -22.57 -6.09
N GLY A 303 8.41 -22.82 -5.15
CA GLY A 303 7.12 -22.13 -5.02
C GLY A 303 6.06 -22.64 -6.00
N ASN A 304 5.03 -21.83 -6.25
CA ASN A 304 3.87 -22.25 -7.04
C ASN A 304 3.35 -21.10 -7.89
N LEU A 305 3.00 -21.38 -9.14
CA LEU A 305 2.09 -20.56 -9.93
C LEU A 305 0.65 -20.95 -9.58
N TYR A 306 -0.21 -19.97 -9.36
CA TYR A 306 -1.64 -20.18 -9.08
C TYR A 306 -2.50 -20.04 -10.32
N LEU A 307 -2.00 -19.36 -11.34
CA LEU A 307 -2.65 -19.18 -12.63
C LEU A 307 -1.70 -19.62 -13.76
N SER A 308 -2.28 -20.15 -14.82
CA SER A 308 -1.54 -20.40 -16.06
C SER A 308 -1.31 -19.09 -16.83
N VAL A 309 -0.32 -19.08 -17.73
CA VAL A 309 -0.07 -17.97 -18.65
C VAL A 309 -1.30 -17.67 -19.51
N GLU A 310 -2.05 -18.70 -19.91
CA GLU A 310 -3.25 -18.55 -20.72
C GLU A 310 -4.37 -17.82 -19.96
N GLU A 311 -4.67 -18.23 -18.71
CA GLU A 311 -5.65 -17.56 -17.85
C GLU A 311 -5.26 -16.10 -17.58
N ALA A 312 -4.00 -15.84 -17.29
CA ALA A 312 -3.49 -14.49 -17.09
C ALA A 312 -3.59 -13.63 -18.36
N ALA A 313 -3.31 -14.20 -19.53
CA ALA A 313 -3.45 -13.51 -20.81
C ALA A 313 -4.91 -13.15 -21.13
N GLN A 314 -5.82 -14.10 -20.93
CA GLN A 314 -7.27 -13.89 -21.10
C GLN A 314 -7.77 -12.77 -20.17
N HIS A 315 -7.32 -12.76 -18.90
CA HIS A 315 -7.66 -11.72 -17.94
C HIS A 315 -7.21 -10.33 -18.39
N LEU A 316 -5.94 -10.20 -18.80
CA LEU A 316 -5.38 -8.93 -19.27
C LEU A 316 -6.08 -8.45 -20.56
N ALA A 317 -6.40 -9.37 -21.48
CA ALA A 317 -7.16 -9.08 -22.69
C ALA A 317 -8.58 -8.61 -22.36
N ALA A 318 -9.28 -9.32 -21.45
CA ALA A 318 -10.61 -8.96 -20.97
C ALA A 318 -10.64 -7.56 -20.35
N CYS A 319 -9.74 -7.26 -19.41
CA CYS A 319 -9.61 -5.94 -18.79
C CYS A 319 -9.26 -4.84 -19.80
N SER A 320 -8.38 -5.14 -20.79
CA SER A 320 -8.05 -4.22 -21.88
C SER A 320 -9.26 -3.88 -22.75
N LEU A 321 -10.11 -4.86 -23.05
CA LEU A 321 -11.35 -4.67 -23.82
C LEU A 321 -12.39 -3.86 -23.02
N LEU A 322 -12.43 -4.02 -21.72
CA LEU A 322 -13.29 -3.25 -20.80
C LEU A 322 -12.77 -1.83 -20.56
N GLY A 323 -11.49 -1.56 -20.86
CA GLY A 323 -10.85 -0.26 -20.62
C GLY A 323 -10.54 0.01 -19.15
N ILE A 324 -10.45 -1.04 -18.33
CA ILE A 324 -10.10 -1.02 -16.91
C ILE A 324 -8.69 -1.58 -16.67
N GLN A 325 -8.13 -1.32 -15.50
CA GLN A 325 -6.88 -1.95 -15.10
C GLN A 325 -7.12 -3.44 -14.79
N GLY A 326 -6.28 -4.30 -15.34
CA GLY A 326 -6.08 -5.66 -14.88
C GLY A 326 -4.73 -5.75 -14.19
N GLY A 327 -4.50 -6.78 -13.39
CA GLY A 327 -3.20 -6.93 -12.75
C GLY A 327 -3.15 -8.09 -11.77
N PHE A 328 -1.97 -8.31 -11.22
CA PHE A 328 -1.67 -9.44 -10.39
C PHE A 328 -0.75 -9.07 -9.24
N HIS A 329 -0.92 -9.77 -8.12
CA HIS A 329 0.14 -9.96 -7.15
C HIS A 329 1.18 -10.90 -7.75
N VAL A 330 2.45 -10.49 -7.79
CA VAL A 330 3.56 -11.29 -8.31
C VAL A 330 4.87 -10.92 -7.63
N ILE A 331 5.55 -11.90 -7.05
CA ILE A 331 6.79 -11.73 -6.28
C ILE A 331 7.96 -12.45 -6.91
N GLY A 332 7.80 -13.72 -7.27
CA GLY A 332 8.88 -14.55 -7.80
C GLY A 332 9.21 -14.23 -9.26
N ASP A 333 10.46 -14.49 -9.64
CA ASP A 333 10.97 -14.27 -11.00
C ASP A 333 10.27 -15.16 -12.05
N ALA A 334 9.91 -16.40 -11.70
CA ALA A 334 9.13 -17.26 -12.59
C ALA A 334 7.66 -16.79 -12.69
N GLY A 335 7.09 -16.29 -11.60
CA GLY A 335 5.77 -15.67 -11.61
C GLY A 335 5.74 -14.44 -12.52
N LEU A 336 6.73 -13.56 -12.40
CA LEU A 336 6.86 -12.38 -13.25
C LEU A 336 7.05 -12.75 -14.73
N ALA A 337 7.89 -13.75 -15.04
CA ALA A 337 8.06 -14.21 -16.41
C ALA A 337 6.73 -14.67 -17.04
N ALA A 338 5.93 -15.43 -16.28
CA ALA A 338 4.62 -15.89 -16.73
C ALA A 338 3.64 -14.72 -16.98
N VAL A 339 3.62 -13.70 -16.10
CA VAL A 339 2.79 -12.49 -16.32
C VAL A 339 3.25 -11.72 -17.56
N LEU A 340 4.55 -11.60 -17.77
CA LEU A 340 5.09 -10.91 -18.95
C LEU A 340 4.74 -11.66 -20.25
N ASP A 341 4.79 -13.00 -20.25
CA ASP A 341 4.34 -13.81 -21.38
C ASP A 341 2.83 -13.62 -21.63
N ALA A 342 2.04 -13.54 -20.57
CA ALA A 342 0.61 -13.23 -20.66
C ALA A 342 0.35 -11.82 -21.23
N LEU A 343 1.15 -10.81 -20.88
CA LEU A 343 1.05 -9.45 -21.46
C LEU A 343 1.35 -9.44 -22.96
N ASP A 344 2.41 -10.15 -23.40
CA ASP A 344 2.74 -10.26 -24.82
C ASP A 344 1.62 -11.01 -25.59
N ALA A 345 1.04 -12.07 -25.00
CA ALA A 345 -0.10 -12.79 -25.60
C ALA A 345 -1.35 -11.91 -25.69
N ALA A 346 -1.73 -11.22 -24.61
CA ALA A 346 -2.84 -10.27 -24.63
C ALA A 346 -2.64 -9.15 -25.64
N ALA A 347 -1.42 -8.60 -25.75
CA ALA A 347 -1.08 -7.57 -26.73
C ALA A 347 -1.19 -8.10 -28.18
N SER A 348 -0.86 -9.36 -28.41
CA SER A 348 -1.03 -10.02 -29.71
C SER A 348 -2.52 -10.20 -30.07
N GLU A 349 -3.37 -10.48 -29.08
CA GLU A 349 -4.80 -10.74 -29.26
C GLU A 349 -5.60 -9.44 -29.46
N VAL A 350 -5.50 -8.48 -28.51
CA VAL A 350 -6.36 -7.29 -28.48
C VAL A 350 -5.66 -6.02 -28.97
N GLY A 351 -4.38 -6.10 -29.27
CA GLY A 351 -3.54 -5.00 -29.75
C GLY A 351 -2.79 -4.27 -28.64
N GLU A 352 -1.50 -4.01 -28.86
CA GLU A 352 -0.60 -3.37 -27.88
C GLU A 352 -1.13 -2.02 -27.37
N GLN A 353 -1.74 -1.23 -28.24
CA GLN A 353 -2.29 0.07 -27.86
C GLN A 353 -3.40 -0.04 -26.80
N ARG A 354 -4.24 -1.07 -26.87
CA ARG A 354 -5.29 -1.31 -25.87
C ARG A 354 -4.71 -1.75 -24.54
N VAL A 355 -3.76 -2.69 -24.56
CA VAL A 355 -3.07 -3.14 -23.35
C VAL A 355 -2.40 -1.95 -22.64
N ARG A 356 -1.66 -1.13 -23.37
CA ARG A 356 -1.04 0.09 -22.80
C ARG A 356 -2.07 1.10 -22.30
N ALA A 357 -3.18 1.30 -23.04
CA ALA A 357 -4.25 2.24 -22.65
C ALA A 357 -5.01 1.79 -21.40
N ALA A 358 -5.12 0.48 -21.16
CA ALA A 358 -5.69 -0.08 -19.92
C ALA A 358 -4.84 0.32 -18.70
N GLY A 359 -3.51 0.45 -18.88
CA GLY A 359 -2.60 0.87 -17.81
C GLY A 359 -2.57 -0.15 -16.68
N HIS A 360 -2.38 -1.41 -17.05
CA HIS A 360 -2.29 -2.54 -16.12
C HIS A 360 -1.30 -2.28 -14.99
N ARG A 361 -1.52 -2.92 -13.83
CA ARG A 361 -0.64 -2.78 -12.68
C ARG A 361 -0.24 -4.13 -12.11
N LEU A 362 0.96 -4.20 -11.60
CA LEU A 362 1.46 -5.38 -10.88
C LEU A 362 1.89 -4.97 -9.48
N GLU A 363 1.53 -5.80 -8.52
CA GLU A 363 1.88 -5.60 -7.13
C GLU A 363 3.18 -6.34 -6.81
N HIS A 364 4.01 -5.72 -5.97
CA HIS A 364 5.28 -6.20 -5.44
C HIS A 364 6.40 -6.21 -6.47
N VAL A 365 6.39 -7.08 -7.47
CA VAL A 365 7.42 -7.21 -8.52
C VAL A 365 8.83 -7.18 -7.91
N GLU A 366 9.04 -7.98 -6.85
CA GLU A 366 10.26 -7.93 -6.04
C GLU A 366 11.50 -8.47 -6.77
N LEU A 367 11.33 -9.44 -7.67
CA LEU A 367 12.41 -10.07 -8.46
C LEU A 367 12.23 -9.78 -9.95
N ALA A 368 12.76 -8.65 -10.42
CA ALA A 368 12.74 -8.28 -11.82
C ALA A 368 14.16 -8.05 -12.36
N ASP A 369 14.56 -8.84 -13.33
CA ASP A 369 15.80 -8.65 -14.06
C ASP A 369 15.68 -7.56 -15.14
N ALA A 370 16.78 -7.22 -15.80
CA ALA A 370 16.81 -6.17 -16.82
C ALA A 370 15.84 -6.46 -17.98
N ALA A 371 15.72 -7.71 -18.42
CA ALA A 371 14.81 -8.09 -19.52
C ALA A 371 13.34 -7.95 -19.10
N ALA A 372 13.00 -8.34 -17.89
CA ALA A 372 11.68 -8.15 -17.32
C ALA A 372 11.32 -6.65 -17.23
N ILE A 373 12.25 -5.82 -16.75
CA ILE A 373 12.07 -4.35 -16.64
C ILE A 373 11.82 -3.72 -18.03
N GLU A 374 12.54 -4.12 -19.08
CA GLU A 374 12.29 -3.65 -20.45
C GLU A 374 10.88 -4.02 -20.93
N ARG A 375 10.41 -5.25 -20.65
CA ARG A 375 9.05 -5.70 -21.02
C ARG A 375 7.97 -4.93 -20.25
N LEU A 376 8.16 -4.68 -18.95
CA LEU A 376 7.26 -3.82 -18.16
C LEU A 376 7.14 -2.41 -18.76
N ALA A 377 8.27 -1.80 -19.12
CA ALA A 377 8.30 -0.48 -19.76
C ALA A 377 7.61 -0.50 -21.14
N LYS A 378 7.86 -1.52 -21.96
CA LYS A 378 7.22 -1.74 -23.27
C LYS A 378 5.71 -1.70 -23.16
N HIS A 379 5.12 -2.41 -22.22
CA HIS A 379 3.66 -2.48 -22.03
C HIS A 379 3.10 -1.34 -21.17
N SER A 380 3.94 -0.41 -20.68
CA SER A 380 3.55 0.71 -19.80
C SER A 380 2.86 0.22 -18.52
N VAL A 381 3.30 -0.91 -17.99
CA VAL A 381 2.77 -1.48 -16.75
C VAL A 381 3.21 -0.61 -15.57
N THR A 382 2.29 -0.31 -14.67
CA THR A 382 2.62 0.33 -13.40
C THR A 382 3.01 -0.74 -12.38
N VAL A 383 4.14 -0.56 -11.69
CA VAL A 383 4.52 -1.40 -10.57
C VAL A 383 4.21 -0.71 -9.25
N SER A 384 3.51 -1.39 -8.37
CA SER A 384 3.17 -0.94 -7.02
C SER A 384 4.00 -1.74 -6.03
N VAL A 385 4.99 -1.11 -5.42
CA VAL A 385 6.02 -1.77 -4.63
C VAL A 385 6.08 -1.26 -3.19
N GLN A 386 6.70 -2.04 -2.29
CA GLN A 386 6.71 -1.80 -0.86
C GLN A 386 8.16 -1.60 -0.36
N PRO A 387 8.63 -0.35 -0.23
CA PRO A 387 9.99 -0.12 0.29
C PRO A 387 10.20 -0.66 1.71
N GLY A 388 9.14 -0.75 2.50
CA GLY A 388 9.15 -1.35 3.83
C GLY A 388 9.61 -2.81 3.85
N PHE A 389 9.41 -3.56 2.75
CA PHE A 389 9.84 -4.96 2.64
C PHE A 389 11.37 -5.09 2.63
N ASP A 390 12.06 -4.24 1.88
CA ASP A 390 13.52 -4.22 1.91
C ASP A 390 14.06 -3.85 3.29
N ALA A 391 13.46 -2.86 3.94
CA ALA A 391 13.86 -2.46 5.30
C ALA A 391 13.65 -3.57 6.33
N ALA A 392 12.58 -4.37 6.19
CA ALA A 392 12.26 -5.48 7.08
C ALA A 392 13.14 -6.72 6.80
N TRP A 393 13.34 -7.06 5.53
CA TRP A 393 13.86 -8.37 5.14
C TRP A 393 15.14 -8.35 4.30
N GLY A 394 15.54 -7.19 3.75
CA GLY A 394 16.68 -7.07 2.83
C GLY A 394 18.05 -7.05 3.49
N LYS A 395 18.14 -6.88 4.82
CA LYS A 395 19.40 -6.80 5.54
C LYS A 395 20.17 -8.12 5.47
N HIS A 396 21.50 -8.03 5.62
CA HIS A 396 22.35 -9.21 5.70
C HIS A 396 21.88 -10.18 6.81
N GLY A 397 21.74 -11.46 6.47
CA GLY A 397 21.16 -12.49 7.34
C GLY A 397 19.62 -12.43 7.43
N GLY A 398 18.97 -11.47 6.76
CA GLY A 398 17.52 -11.32 6.73
C GLY A 398 16.80 -12.39 5.91
N LEU A 399 15.47 -12.29 5.87
CA LEU A 399 14.61 -13.28 5.20
C LEU A 399 14.99 -13.49 3.73
N TYR A 400 15.28 -12.42 2.98
CA TYR A 400 15.60 -12.53 1.56
C TYR A 400 16.87 -13.34 1.33
N GLU A 401 17.93 -13.09 2.12
CA GLU A 401 19.17 -13.88 2.01
C GLU A 401 18.96 -15.34 2.43
N GLN A 402 18.14 -15.59 3.44
CA GLN A 402 17.80 -16.96 3.87
C GLN A 402 17.06 -17.73 2.77
N ARG A 403 16.10 -17.09 2.08
CA ARG A 403 15.26 -17.71 1.05
C ARG A 403 15.97 -17.85 -0.31
N LEU A 404 16.81 -16.88 -0.67
CA LEU A 404 17.34 -16.73 -2.03
C LEU A 404 18.87 -16.84 -2.13
N GLY A 405 19.60 -16.78 -1.00
CA GLY A 405 21.05 -16.69 -1.01
C GLY A 405 21.52 -15.44 -1.76
N GLU A 406 22.51 -15.60 -2.65
CA GLU A 406 23.05 -14.48 -3.46
C GLU A 406 22.03 -13.80 -4.37
N ARG A 407 20.95 -14.48 -4.76
CA ARG A 407 19.87 -13.89 -5.57
C ARG A 407 19.15 -12.73 -4.85
N SER A 408 19.22 -12.68 -3.53
CA SER A 408 18.62 -11.62 -2.72
C SER A 408 19.15 -10.22 -3.06
N ARG A 409 20.35 -10.12 -3.62
CA ARG A 409 20.94 -8.85 -4.04
C ARG A 409 20.22 -8.17 -5.20
N ALA A 410 19.42 -8.92 -5.95
CA ALA A 410 18.63 -8.41 -7.08
C ALA A 410 17.22 -7.97 -6.67
N MET A 411 16.86 -8.08 -5.39
CA MET A 411 15.53 -7.74 -4.89
C MET A 411 15.23 -6.24 -4.98
N ASN A 412 13.97 -5.93 -5.21
CA ASN A 412 13.41 -4.58 -5.14
C ASN A 412 14.18 -3.56 -6.02
N PRO A 413 14.25 -3.73 -7.34
CA PRO A 413 15.13 -2.95 -8.21
C PRO A 413 14.60 -1.54 -8.52
N PHE A 414 14.37 -0.71 -7.49
CA PHE A 414 13.70 0.59 -7.58
C PHE A 414 14.42 1.58 -8.51
N ALA A 415 15.76 1.71 -8.37
CA ALA A 415 16.53 2.59 -9.25
C ALA A 415 16.48 2.12 -10.70
N SER A 416 16.48 0.80 -10.92
CA SER A 416 16.37 0.21 -12.26
C SER A 416 15.01 0.48 -12.90
N PHE A 417 13.90 0.42 -12.15
CA PHE A 417 12.58 0.81 -12.65
C PHE A 417 12.57 2.27 -13.10
N TYR A 418 13.06 3.20 -12.27
CA TYR A 418 13.14 4.61 -12.63
C TYR A 418 14.03 4.85 -13.86
N ALA A 419 15.20 4.21 -13.94
CA ALA A 419 16.14 4.38 -15.03
C ALA A 419 15.56 3.93 -16.40
N ASN A 420 14.67 2.93 -16.38
CA ASN A 420 14.04 2.40 -17.59
C ASN A 420 12.64 2.97 -17.85
N GLY A 421 12.19 3.96 -17.06
CA GLY A 421 10.90 4.63 -17.26
C GLY A 421 9.69 3.77 -16.94
N VAL A 422 9.83 2.72 -16.13
CA VAL A 422 8.69 1.95 -15.60
C VAL A 422 7.94 2.84 -14.61
N PRO A 423 6.62 3.04 -14.76
CA PRO A 423 5.83 3.76 -13.78
C PRO A 423 5.83 3.01 -12.44
N ILE A 424 6.22 3.70 -11.37
CA ILE A 424 6.33 3.13 -10.04
C ILE A 424 5.49 3.93 -9.04
N ALA A 425 4.77 3.23 -8.16
CA ALA A 425 4.09 3.80 -7.00
C ALA A 425 4.43 2.99 -5.75
N PHE A 426 4.37 3.64 -4.59
CA PHE A 426 4.72 3.01 -3.33
C PHE A 426 3.50 2.82 -2.43
N GLY A 427 3.44 1.69 -1.76
CA GLY A 427 2.43 1.32 -0.76
C GLY A 427 3.06 0.67 0.46
N SER A 428 2.27 0.49 1.50
CA SER A 428 2.66 -0.21 2.72
C SER A 428 2.41 -1.71 2.65
N ASP A 429 1.40 -2.10 1.90
CA ASP A 429 0.79 -3.43 2.00
C ASP A 429 0.36 -3.72 3.46
N SER A 430 -0.13 -2.68 4.16
CA SER A 430 -0.55 -2.85 5.54
C SER A 430 -1.68 -3.90 5.64
N PRO A 431 -1.54 -4.86 6.58
CA PRO A 431 -0.70 -4.85 7.78
C PRO A 431 0.71 -5.44 7.63
N VAL A 432 1.16 -5.88 6.45
CA VAL A 432 2.49 -6.48 6.25
C VAL A 432 3.59 -5.51 6.68
N THR A 433 3.50 -4.25 6.26
CA THR A 433 4.28 -3.17 6.87
C THR A 433 3.34 -2.04 7.34
N PRO A 434 3.74 -1.26 8.36
CA PRO A 434 2.86 -0.26 8.93
C PRO A 434 2.65 0.93 7.99
N LEU A 435 1.52 1.66 8.18
CA LEU A 435 1.19 2.91 7.49
C LEU A 435 2.13 4.04 7.94
N ARG A 436 3.42 3.99 7.55
CA ARG A 436 4.50 4.90 7.94
C ARG A 436 5.21 5.45 6.71
N PRO A 437 4.68 6.50 6.04
CA PRO A 437 5.17 6.94 4.74
C PRO A 437 6.62 7.46 4.80
N TRP A 438 7.02 8.16 5.85
CA TRP A 438 8.40 8.64 5.99
C TRP A 438 9.40 7.51 6.25
N SER A 439 9.02 6.48 7.02
CA SER A 439 9.83 5.26 7.18
C SER A 439 10.00 4.55 5.83
N SER A 440 8.95 4.49 5.00
CA SER A 440 9.00 3.92 3.66
C SER A 440 9.93 4.72 2.74
N ILE A 441 9.88 6.06 2.81
CA ILE A 441 10.81 6.92 2.06
C ILE A 441 12.26 6.70 2.53
N ARG A 442 12.50 6.60 3.85
CA ARG A 442 13.82 6.27 4.40
C ARG A 442 14.33 4.91 3.89
N ALA A 443 13.47 3.90 3.82
CA ALA A 443 13.82 2.59 3.26
C ALA A 443 14.34 2.69 1.83
N CYS A 444 13.79 3.58 1.00
CA CYS A 444 14.31 3.82 -0.34
C CYS A 444 15.73 4.42 -0.36
N LEU A 445 16.07 5.25 0.64
CA LEU A 445 17.41 5.85 0.75
C LEU A 445 18.43 4.87 1.33
N GLU A 446 17.98 3.98 2.20
CA GLU A 446 18.80 3.01 2.93
C GLU A 446 18.77 1.62 2.30
N HIS A 447 18.14 1.46 1.13
CA HIS A 447 17.98 0.17 0.45
C HIS A 447 19.19 -0.74 0.63
N SER A 448 18.95 -2.01 0.94
CA SER A 448 19.98 -3.03 1.24
C SER A 448 21.02 -3.15 0.13
N ASN A 449 20.59 -3.07 -1.14
CA ASN A 449 21.48 -2.90 -2.29
C ASN A 449 21.69 -1.41 -2.59
N PRO A 450 22.91 -0.85 -2.37
CA PRO A 450 23.18 0.58 -2.62
C PRO A 450 22.91 1.04 -4.06
N GLU A 451 22.98 0.13 -5.06
CA GLU A 451 22.73 0.45 -6.46
C GLU A 451 21.24 0.68 -6.75
N GLN A 452 20.36 0.21 -5.88
CA GLN A 452 18.92 0.36 -6.00
C GLN A 452 18.36 1.51 -5.16
N ARG A 453 19.22 2.25 -4.45
CA ARG A 453 18.82 3.45 -3.70
C ARG A 453 18.33 4.54 -4.64
N ILE A 454 17.26 5.20 -4.22
CA ILE A 454 16.70 6.36 -4.93
C ILE A 454 16.67 7.58 -4.02
N SER A 455 16.56 8.76 -4.61
CA SER A 455 16.50 10.02 -3.84
C SER A 455 15.20 10.12 -3.03
N ALA A 456 15.22 10.83 -1.89
CA ALA A 456 14.00 11.07 -1.11
C ALA A 456 12.93 11.80 -1.94
N ARG A 457 13.32 12.66 -2.88
CA ARG A 457 12.37 13.28 -3.81
C ARG A 457 11.67 12.23 -4.70
N ALA A 458 12.41 11.29 -5.26
CA ALA A 458 11.83 10.23 -6.07
C ALA A 458 10.89 9.36 -5.22
N ALA A 459 11.32 8.98 -4.01
CA ALA A 459 10.52 8.22 -3.07
C ALA A 459 9.27 8.99 -2.62
N PHE A 460 9.39 10.27 -2.28
CA PHE A 460 8.25 11.12 -1.92
C PHE A 460 7.23 11.25 -3.07
N LEU A 461 7.69 11.43 -4.31
CA LEU A 461 6.82 11.47 -5.48
C LEU A 461 6.16 10.12 -5.74
N GLY A 462 6.83 9.01 -5.43
CA GLY A 462 6.27 7.65 -5.47
C GLY A 462 5.06 7.46 -4.55
N HIS A 463 5.12 8.05 -3.36
CA HIS A 463 4.05 8.04 -2.36
C HIS A 463 2.99 9.16 -2.51
N THR A 464 3.15 10.07 -3.45
CA THR A 464 2.21 11.18 -3.64
C THR A 464 1.67 11.19 -5.07
N ARG A 465 2.27 11.95 -5.97
CA ARG A 465 1.83 12.11 -7.35
C ARG A 465 1.77 10.79 -8.13
N ALA A 466 2.72 9.88 -7.91
CA ALA A 466 2.74 8.60 -8.61
C ALA A 466 1.65 7.66 -8.11
N GLY A 467 1.32 7.67 -6.81
CA GLY A 467 0.17 6.94 -6.27
C GLY A 467 -1.13 7.30 -6.99
N TRP A 468 -1.41 8.59 -7.19
CA TRP A 468 -2.57 9.03 -7.96
C TRP A 468 -2.52 8.59 -9.43
N ARG A 469 -1.35 8.64 -10.06
CA ARG A 469 -1.18 8.19 -11.45
C ARG A 469 -1.39 6.69 -11.60
N ALA A 470 -0.96 5.92 -10.62
CA ALA A 470 -1.14 4.47 -10.60
C ALA A 470 -2.61 4.06 -10.64
N THR A 471 -3.51 4.90 -10.10
CA THR A 471 -4.97 4.70 -10.15
C THR A 471 -5.63 5.28 -11.40
N LYS A 472 -4.84 5.79 -12.35
CA LYS A 472 -5.33 6.48 -13.58
C LYS A 472 -6.28 7.64 -13.26
N HIS A 473 -6.06 8.33 -12.13
CA HIS A 473 -6.90 9.47 -11.75
C HIS A 473 -6.89 10.55 -12.83
N ARG A 474 -8.09 11.02 -13.22
CA ARG A 474 -8.26 11.91 -14.39
C ARG A 474 -7.69 13.31 -14.20
N ASN A 475 -7.65 13.82 -12.95
CA ASN A 475 -7.08 15.13 -12.66
C ASN A 475 -5.54 15.04 -12.57
N PRO A 476 -4.80 15.67 -13.50
CA PRO A 476 -3.34 15.59 -13.53
C PRO A 476 -2.67 16.38 -12.41
N LEU A 477 -3.42 17.22 -11.67
CA LEU A 477 -2.92 18.04 -10.57
C LEU A 477 -2.98 17.32 -9.21
N MET A 478 -3.56 16.11 -9.16
CA MET A 478 -3.57 15.33 -7.92
C MET A 478 -2.13 15.08 -7.40
N GLY A 479 -1.98 15.17 -6.07
CA GLY A 479 -0.67 15.00 -5.41
C GLY A 479 0.29 16.17 -5.63
N GLN A 480 -0.22 17.36 -5.95
CA GLN A 480 0.54 18.60 -6.13
C GLN A 480 -0.11 19.75 -5.38
N LEU A 481 0.69 20.72 -4.95
CA LEU A 481 0.22 21.97 -4.33
C LEU A 481 0.54 23.14 -5.26
N VAL A 482 -0.26 23.26 -6.31
CA VAL A 482 -0.18 24.35 -7.30
C VAL A 482 -1.55 24.99 -7.45
N PRO A 483 -1.67 26.25 -7.86
CA PRO A 483 -2.97 26.88 -8.09
C PRO A 483 -3.86 26.05 -9.00
N GLY A 484 -5.10 25.80 -8.57
CA GLY A 484 -6.08 24.94 -9.26
C GLY A 484 -6.02 23.45 -8.89
N ALA A 485 -5.06 23.01 -8.11
CA ALA A 485 -5.00 21.64 -7.61
C ALA A 485 -5.99 21.42 -6.46
N PRO A 486 -6.53 20.21 -6.27
CA PRO A 486 -7.28 19.85 -5.07
C PRO A 486 -6.43 20.04 -3.82
N ALA A 487 -6.98 20.71 -2.79
CA ALA A 487 -6.30 21.02 -1.54
C ALA A 487 -6.19 19.77 -0.66
N SER A 488 -5.28 18.85 -1.04
CA SER A 488 -5.02 17.58 -0.34
C SER A 488 -3.56 17.54 0.11
N PHE A 489 -3.34 17.71 1.41
CA PHE A 489 -2.01 17.91 1.98
C PHE A 489 -1.92 17.43 3.42
N ALA A 490 -0.70 17.38 3.95
CA ALA A 490 -0.43 17.19 5.37
C ALA A 490 0.59 18.21 5.88
N VAL A 491 0.46 18.58 7.15
CA VAL A 491 1.38 19.46 7.88
C VAL A 491 2.24 18.61 8.80
N TRP A 492 3.56 18.84 8.80
CA TRP A 492 4.54 18.02 9.47
C TRP A 492 5.46 18.83 10.36
N GLU A 493 5.56 18.43 11.61
CA GLU A 493 6.66 18.84 12.47
C GLU A 493 7.92 18.08 12.04
N VAL A 494 8.98 18.82 11.77
CA VAL A 494 10.24 18.28 11.25
C VAL A 494 11.41 18.89 12.02
N GLU A 495 12.45 18.09 12.33
CA GLU A 495 13.64 18.59 13.01
C GLU A 495 14.48 19.47 12.07
N GLU A 496 14.67 19.04 10.83
CA GLU A 496 15.45 19.74 9.82
C GLU A 496 14.89 19.52 8.44
N LEU A 497 14.90 20.59 7.62
CA LEU A 497 14.52 20.54 6.20
C LEU A 497 15.77 20.67 5.32
N MET A 498 15.89 19.79 4.33
CA MET A 498 17.07 19.71 3.47
C MET A 498 16.68 19.70 1.98
N VAL A 499 17.58 20.25 1.15
CA VAL A 499 17.56 20.04 -0.29
C VAL A 499 18.29 18.74 -0.60
N GLN A 500 17.64 17.83 -1.28
CA GLN A 500 18.26 16.60 -1.72
C GLN A 500 18.82 16.74 -3.13
N VAL A 501 20.12 16.61 -3.28
CA VAL A 501 20.80 16.60 -4.58
C VAL A 501 21.15 15.15 -4.92
N ALA A 502 20.65 14.68 -6.06
CA ALA A 502 20.96 13.35 -6.59
C ALA A 502 22.36 13.34 -7.24
N ASP A 503 23.43 13.50 -6.46
CA ASP A 503 24.80 13.32 -6.96
C ASP A 503 25.58 12.43 -5.98
N THR A 504 25.93 11.24 -6.44
CA THR A 504 26.72 10.26 -5.68
C THR A 504 28.16 10.72 -5.42
N ARG A 505 28.61 11.83 -6.01
CA ARG A 505 29.95 12.43 -5.85
C ARG A 505 29.98 13.59 -4.85
N VAL A 506 28.83 14.08 -4.40
CA VAL A 506 28.70 15.13 -3.39
C VAL A 506 27.82 14.55 -2.28
N GLN A 507 28.11 14.87 -1.02
CA GLN A 507 27.23 14.47 0.08
C GLN A 507 25.76 14.70 -0.31
N SER A 508 24.93 13.68 -0.17
CA SER A 508 23.56 13.61 -0.70
C SER A 508 22.60 14.69 -0.16
N TRP A 509 23.09 15.61 0.63
CA TRP A 509 22.32 16.62 1.35
C TRP A 509 22.92 18.01 1.12
N SER A 510 22.10 18.96 0.74
CA SER A 510 22.45 20.37 0.64
C SER A 510 21.30 21.22 1.19
N THR A 511 21.61 22.16 2.04
CA THR A 511 20.69 23.23 2.47
C THR A 511 20.73 24.44 1.55
N ASP A 512 21.43 24.35 0.40
CA ASP A 512 21.60 25.48 -0.52
C ASP A 512 20.30 25.73 -1.32
N PRO A 513 19.57 26.82 -1.04
CA PRO A 513 18.34 27.16 -1.71
C PRO A 513 18.49 27.42 -3.22
N ARG A 514 19.74 27.61 -3.71
CA ARG A 514 20.00 27.78 -5.15
C ARG A 514 19.73 26.53 -5.98
N ALA A 515 19.57 25.36 -5.36
CA ALA A 515 19.17 24.13 -6.04
C ALA A 515 17.77 24.21 -6.67
N ARG A 516 16.94 25.18 -6.28
CA ARG A 516 15.56 25.38 -6.75
C ARG A 516 14.69 24.13 -6.67
N THR A 517 14.93 23.30 -5.66
CA THR A 517 14.12 22.13 -5.32
C THR A 517 13.40 22.38 -4.01
N PRO A 518 12.13 22.02 -3.88
CA PRO A 518 11.42 22.10 -2.60
C PRO A 518 12.14 21.27 -1.54
N LEU A 519 12.11 21.75 -0.29
CA LEU A 519 12.74 21.08 0.84
C LEU A 519 11.92 19.84 1.27
N LEU A 520 12.60 18.81 1.74
CA LEU A 520 12.04 17.63 2.39
C LEU A 520 12.71 17.41 3.75
N PRO A 521 12.09 16.67 4.67
CA PRO A 521 12.71 16.32 5.95
C PRO A 521 14.04 15.61 5.78
N ALA A 522 15.00 15.91 6.65
CA ALA A 522 16.20 15.12 6.84
C ALA A 522 15.79 13.78 7.50
N LEU A 523 16.05 12.66 6.84
CA LEU A 523 15.62 11.33 7.31
C LEU A 523 16.78 10.49 7.87
N ASP A 524 17.97 11.06 7.98
CA ASP A 524 19.20 10.42 8.46
C ASP A 524 19.28 10.33 10.00
N ALA A 525 18.50 11.16 10.73
CA ALA A 525 18.48 11.16 12.20
C ALA A 525 17.70 9.98 12.83
N GLY A 526 17.06 9.11 12.03
CA GLY A 526 16.31 7.96 12.53
C GLY A 526 14.92 8.28 13.08
N THR A 527 14.54 9.55 13.20
CA THR A 527 13.21 10.00 13.63
C THR A 527 12.34 10.34 12.43
N ASP A 528 11.08 9.92 12.47
CA ASP A 528 10.11 10.31 11.44
C ASP A 528 9.46 11.65 11.78
N PRO A 529 9.14 12.48 10.78
CA PRO A 529 8.30 13.65 10.95
C PRO A 529 6.96 13.31 11.61
N VAL A 530 6.47 14.20 12.48
CA VAL A 530 5.18 14.04 13.16
C VAL A 530 4.10 14.77 12.35
N CYS A 531 3.03 14.05 12.00
CA CYS A 531 1.89 14.66 11.32
C CYS A 531 1.08 15.53 12.31
N LEU A 532 0.91 16.80 11.96
CA LEU A 532 0.12 17.75 12.75
C LEU A 532 -1.29 17.96 12.17
N GLN A 533 -1.45 17.81 10.86
CA GLN A 533 -2.74 17.93 10.21
C GLN A 533 -2.75 17.15 8.90
N THR A 534 -3.88 16.55 8.58
CA THR A 534 -4.15 15.96 7.26
C THR A 534 -5.44 16.54 6.71
N VAL A 535 -5.37 17.04 5.49
CA VAL A 535 -6.47 17.68 4.78
C VAL A 535 -6.68 17.00 3.43
N ARG A 536 -7.92 16.66 3.10
CA ARG A 536 -8.31 16.16 1.78
C ARG A 536 -9.35 17.09 1.17
N GLU A 537 -9.04 17.65 0.00
CA GLU A 537 -9.96 18.54 -0.71
C GLU A 537 -10.54 19.62 0.22
N GLY A 538 -9.66 20.29 0.98
CA GLY A 538 -10.01 21.33 1.91
C GLY A 538 -10.71 20.89 3.21
N ARG A 539 -10.97 19.59 3.40
CA ARG A 539 -11.59 19.04 4.61
C ARG A 539 -10.53 18.42 5.51
N GLU A 540 -10.55 18.80 6.78
CA GLU A 540 -9.66 18.22 7.79
C GLU A 540 -10.07 16.78 8.07
N LEU A 541 -9.10 15.85 7.94
CA LEU A 541 -9.23 14.44 8.29
C LEU A 541 -8.63 14.15 9.67
N PHE A 542 -7.56 14.85 10.02
CA PHE A 542 -6.85 14.74 11.28
C PHE A 542 -6.23 16.08 11.66
N ALA A 543 -6.23 16.41 12.94
CA ALA A 543 -5.47 17.53 13.51
C ALA A 543 -4.93 17.16 14.88
N HIS A 544 -3.63 17.41 15.06
CA HIS A 544 -2.96 17.30 16.35
C HIS A 544 -3.22 18.57 17.19
N GLU A 545 -3.32 18.43 18.50
CA GLU A 545 -3.65 19.55 19.40
C GLU A 545 -2.64 20.70 19.31
N SER A 546 -1.34 20.40 19.06
CA SER A 546 -0.29 21.40 18.98
C SER A 546 -0.43 22.40 17.83
N LEU A 547 -1.13 22.07 16.75
CA LEU A 547 -1.36 23.01 15.65
C LEU A 547 -2.45 24.05 15.98
N ARG A 548 -3.27 23.79 17.01
CA ARG A 548 -4.37 24.66 17.44
C ARG A 548 -4.01 25.51 18.68
N ALA A 549 -2.84 25.23 19.27
CA ALA A 549 -2.33 25.95 20.44
C ALA A 549 -1.52 27.18 20.03
#